data_e985f286a9d0ac52e08687fcecb4d557
#
_entry.id   e985f286a9d0ac52e08687fcecb4d557
#
_cell.length_a   1.000
_cell.length_b   1.000
_cell.length_c   1.000
_cell.angle_alpha   90.00
_cell.angle_beta   90.00
_cell.angle_gamma   90.00
#
_symmetry.space_group_name_H-M   'P 1'
#
loop_
_entity.id
_entity.type
_entity.pdbx_description
1 polymer ?
#
loop_
_entity_poly.entity_id
_entity_poly.type
_entity_poly.pdbx_seq_one_letter_code
_entity_poly.pdbx_strand_id
1 'polypeptide(L)'
;MGLKLEIANLAKTYNGNPVLRNCSFAFDRGQAHMLLGPNGSGKSTLFRILALLEKPDAGAVKYLHGDYLLNQELALRRQITLVLPTTGIFNATVFHNVAYGLKIRGVARGETEARVAAALAAVGLAQKKSHRALDLSSGETKRLGIARAMVIEPEVLFLDEPTASLDPVNAEIIENVLLTMKRQRKTTIMMITHDPAQAQRLGDQLLYLKDGKIVPF
;
A
#
# COMPACT_ATOMS: atom_id res chain seq x y z
N MET A 1 -6.76 11.31 -10.08
CA MET A 1 -5.87 12.13 -9.21
C MET A 1 -5.98 11.52 -7.82
N GLY A 2 -4.85 11.22 -7.12
CA GLY A 2 -4.84 10.59 -5.81
C GLY A 2 -5.62 11.38 -4.74
N LEU A 3 -6.09 10.70 -3.70
CA LEU A 3 -6.77 11.32 -2.58
C LEU A 3 -5.77 12.01 -1.64
N LYS A 4 -6.17 13.13 -1.06
CA LYS A 4 -5.52 13.72 0.11
C LYS A 4 -5.98 12.97 1.35
N LEU A 5 -5.06 12.71 2.26
CA LEU A 5 -5.33 12.03 3.53
C LEU A 5 -4.90 12.91 4.69
N GLU A 6 -5.79 13.11 5.64
CA GLU A 6 -5.50 13.86 6.87
C GLU A 6 -5.83 13.02 8.09
N ILE A 7 -5.00 13.12 9.10
CA ILE A 7 -5.21 12.54 10.42
C ILE A 7 -5.21 13.64 11.47
N ALA A 8 -6.14 13.54 12.39
CA ALA A 8 -6.31 14.50 13.47
C ALA A 8 -6.40 13.78 14.81
N ASN A 9 -5.43 14.05 15.67
CA ASN A 9 -5.38 13.60 17.07
C ASN A 9 -5.57 12.08 17.25
N LEU A 10 -5.04 11.26 16.31
CA LEU A 10 -5.17 9.82 16.39
C LEU A 10 -4.50 9.29 17.67
N ALA A 11 -5.24 8.47 18.40
CA ALA A 11 -4.73 7.68 19.51
C ALA A 11 -5.11 6.21 19.33
N LYS A 12 -4.19 5.33 19.72
CA LYS A 12 -4.42 3.87 19.75
C LYS A 12 -3.62 3.23 20.86
N THR A 13 -4.28 2.35 21.62
CA THR A 13 -3.71 1.64 22.76
C THR A 13 -4.01 0.15 22.61
N TYR A 14 -3.05 -0.71 22.92
CA TYR A 14 -3.24 -2.15 23.04
C TYR A 14 -2.82 -2.61 24.42
N ASN A 15 -3.72 -3.30 25.12
CA ASN A 15 -3.45 -3.84 26.47
C ASN A 15 -2.84 -2.80 27.42
N GLY A 16 -3.38 -1.56 27.41
CA GLY A 16 -2.90 -0.46 28.23
C GLY A 16 -1.64 0.25 27.69
N ASN A 17 -0.98 -0.26 26.68
CA ASN A 17 0.22 0.33 26.08
C ASN A 17 -0.15 1.26 24.91
N PRO A 18 0.04 2.58 25.03
CA PRO A 18 -0.27 3.51 23.96
C PRO A 18 0.74 3.40 22.82
N VAL A 19 0.23 3.16 21.59
CA VAL A 19 1.01 2.99 20.36
C VAL A 19 0.97 4.26 19.52
N LEU A 20 -0.19 4.92 19.42
CA LEU A 20 -0.32 6.25 18.81
C LEU A 20 -0.81 7.23 19.86
N ARG A 21 -0.24 8.44 19.88
CA ARG A 21 -0.47 9.46 20.92
C ARG A 21 -0.73 10.81 20.29
N ASN A 22 -2.01 11.16 20.12
CA ASN A 22 -2.39 12.46 19.56
C ASN A 22 -1.66 12.77 18.23
N CYS A 23 -1.60 11.77 17.35
CA CYS A 23 -0.89 11.83 16.09
C CYS A 23 -1.72 12.62 15.06
N SER A 24 -1.18 13.72 14.53
CA SER A 24 -1.82 14.54 13.51
C SER A 24 -0.85 14.78 12.36
N PHE A 25 -1.31 14.61 11.12
CA PHE A 25 -0.52 14.85 9.93
C PHE A 25 -1.42 14.98 8.69
N ALA A 26 -0.94 15.68 7.66
CA ALA A 26 -1.60 15.76 6.35
C ALA A 26 -0.66 15.20 5.28
N PHE A 27 -1.17 14.24 4.51
CA PHE A 27 -0.44 13.60 3.41
C PHE A 27 -0.95 14.16 2.10
N ASP A 28 -0.03 14.74 1.33
CA ASP A 28 -0.37 15.36 0.05
C ASP A 28 -0.71 14.29 -1.00
N ARG A 29 -1.72 14.59 -1.81
CA ARG A 29 -2.19 13.71 -2.88
C ARG A 29 -1.12 13.48 -3.95
N GLY A 30 -1.06 12.27 -4.48
CA GLY A 30 -0.20 11.91 -5.60
C GLY A 30 1.29 11.97 -5.29
N GLN A 31 1.65 12.08 -4.00
CA GLN A 31 3.03 12.00 -3.51
C GLN A 31 3.34 10.61 -2.95
N ALA A 32 4.63 10.32 -2.84
CA ALA A 32 5.15 9.13 -2.18
C ALA A 32 5.72 9.52 -0.82
N HIS A 33 5.05 9.08 0.26
CA HIS A 33 5.43 9.31 1.64
C HIS A 33 6.08 8.06 2.23
N MET A 34 7.33 8.19 2.68
CA MET A 34 8.09 7.10 3.28
C MET A 34 8.06 7.22 4.79
N LEU A 35 7.58 6.20 5.48
CA LEU A 35 7.48 6.16 6.94
C LEU A 35 8.57 5.28 7.52
N LEU A 36 9.50 5.88 8.22
CA LEU A 36 10.58 5.24 8.97
C LEU A 36 10.22 5.18 10.46
N GLY A 37 11.02 4.46 11.23
CA GLY A 37 10.89 4.38 12.68
C GLY A 37 11.27 3.01 13.22
N PRO A 38 11.52 2.87 14.53
CA PRO A 38 11.93 1.60 15.12
C PRO A 38 10.83 0.54 15.06
N ASN A 39 11.23 -0.73 15.21
CA ASN A 39 10.26 -1.82 15.34
C ASN A 39 9.38 -1.58 16.58
N GLY A 40 8.08 -1.90 16.44
CA GLY A 40 7.13 -1.67 17.54
C GLY A 40 6.66 -0.22 17.71
N SER A 41 7.14 0.76 16.91
CA SER A 41 6.72 2.17 17.04
C SER A 41 5.25 2.42 16.61
N GLY A 42 4.57 1.44 16.02
CA GLY A 42 3.17 1.57 15.62
C GLY A 42 2.93 1.85 14.13
N LYS A 43 3.94 1.74 13.27
CA LYS A 43 3.84 1.99 11.82
C LYS A 43 2.75 1.15 11.16
N SER A 44 2.78 -0.17 11.36
CA SER A 44 1.76 -1.08 10.79
C SER A 44 0.36 -0.84 11.37
N THR A 45 0.28 -0.45 12.66
CA THR A 45 -0.98 -0.03 13.30
C THR A 45 -1.53 1.21 12.64
N LEU A 46 -0.67 2.23 12.44
CA LEU A 46 -1.06 3.44 11.73
C LEU A 46 -1.60 3.09 10.32
N PHE A 47 -0.89 2.26 9.56
CA PHE A 47 -1.35 1.88 8.21
C PHE A 47 -2.68 1.12 8.22
N ARG A 48 -2.93 0.23 9.19
CA ARG A 48 -4.24 -0.43 9.31
C ARG A 48 -5.36 0.55 9.61
N ILE A 49 -5.11 1.55 10.46
CA ILE A 49 -6.09 2.60 10.76
C ILE A 49 -6.33 3.47 9.52
N LEU A 50 -5.27 3.90 8.84
CA LEU A 50 -5.37 4.69 7.61
C LEU A 50 -6.05 3.91 6.49
N ALA A 51 -5.80 2.63 6.35
CA ALA A 51 -6.48 1.77 5.38
C ALA A 51 -7.94 1.42 5.76
N LEU A 52 -8.47 2.01 6.83
CA LEU A 52 -9.83 1.78 7.34
C LEU A 52 -10.11 0.31 7.71
N LEU A 53 -9.07 -0.43 8.07
CA LEU A 53 -9.15 -1.83 8.54
C LEU A 53 -9.25 -1.92 10.06
N GLU A 54 -8.83 -0.88 10.76
CA GLU A 54 -8.87 -0.78 12.22
C GLU A 54 -9.38 0.59 12.64
N LYS A 55 -10.17 0.66 13.73
CA LYS A 55 -10.64 1.93 14.28
C LYS A 55 -9.61 2.47 15.28
N PRO A 56 -9.30 3.78 15.27
CA PRO A 56 -8.57 4.42 16.34
C PRO A 56 -9.43 4.45 17.62
N ASP A 57 -8.80 4.63 18.78
CA ASP A 57 -9.50 4.81 20.05
C ASP A 57 -9.96 6.26 20.21
N ALA A 58 -9.24 7.21 19.60
CA ALA A 58 -9.63 8.62 19.52
C ALA A 58 -9.07 9.26 18.24
N GLY A 59 -9.59 10.43 17.89
CA GLY A 59 -9.21 11.16 16.68
C GLY A 59 -9.95 10.71 15.45
N ALA A 60 -9.52 11.18 14.28
CA ALA A 60 -10.19 10.92 13.02
C ALA A 60 -9.22 10.77 11.85
N VAL A 61 -9.60 9.92 10.89
CA VAL A 61 -8.98 9.82 9.55
C VAL A 61 -9.94 10.44 8.56
N LYS A 62 -9.44 11.37 7.73
CA LYS A 62 -10.20 12.08 6.72
C LYS A 62 -9.59 11.83 5.35
N TYR A 63 -10.43 11.46 4.39
CA TYR A 63 -10.08 11.34 2.98
C TYR A 63 -10.77 12.46 2.21
N LEU A 64 -10.02 13.21 1.42
CA LEU A 64 -10.55 14.35 0.67
C LEU A 64 -10.28 14.18 -0.82
N HIS A 65 -11.28 14.50 -1.62
CA HIS A 65 -11.16 14.69 -3.06
C HIS A 65 -11.34 16.20 -3.37
N GLY A 66 -10.23 16.89 -3.62
CA GLY A 66 -10.19 18.35 -3.52
C GLY A 66 -10.50 18.78 -2.09
N ASP A 67 -11.51 19.63 -1.90
CA ASP A 67 -11.97 20.11 -0.58
C ASP A 67 -13.13 19.28 -0.01
N TYR A 68 -13.61 18.28 -0.75
CA TYR A 68 -14.75 17.45 -0.33
C TYR A 68 -14.31 16.28 0.54
N LEU A 69 -14.85 16.22 1.76
CA LEU A 69 -14.67 15.06 2.65
C LEU A 69 -15.46 13.87 2.14
N LEU A 70 -14.79 12.73 2.00
CA LEU A 70 -15.42 11.50 1.57
C LEU A 70 -15.94 10.68 2.77
N ASN A 71 -17.14 10.11 2.62
CA ASN A 71 -17.68 9.17 3.59
C ASN A 71 -16.90 7.85 3.55
N GLN A 72 -16.66 7.26 4.74
CA GLN A 72 -15.91 6.00 4.88
C GLN A 72 -16.75 4.77 4.49
N GLU A 73 -17.38 4.82 3.33
CA GLU A 73 -18.23 3.78 2.77
C GLU A 73 -17.45 2.84 1.84
N LEU A 74 -18.14 1.86 1.27
CA LEU A 74 -17.55 0.88 0.35
C LEU A 74 -16.86 1.54 -0.86
N ALA A 75 -17.42 2.64 -1.36
CA ALA A 75 -16.84 3.38 -2.49
C ALA A 75 -15.43 3.90 -2.17
N LEU A 76 -15.22 4.50 -1.00
CA LEU A 76 -13.91 4.95 -0.55
C LEU A 76 -12.97 3.75 -0.29
N ARG A 77 -13.46 2.69 0.40
CA ARG A 77 -12.65 1.50 0.70
C ARG A 77 -12.13 0.81 -0.58
N ARG A 78 -12.86 0.89 -1.69
CA ARG A 78 -12.42 0.37 -2.99
C ARG A 78 -11.31 1.18 -3.63
N GLN A 79 -11.09 2.41 -3.19
CA GLN A 79 -10.02 3.31 -3.66
C GLN A 79 -8.72 3.16 -2.85
N ILE A 80 -8.76 2.41 -1.75
CA ILE A 80 -7.65 2.22 -0.82
C ILE A 80 -7.16 0.79 -0.89
N THR A 81 -5.85 0.60 -0.88
CA THR A 81 -5.23 -0.74 -0.86
C THR A 81 -4.10 -0.77 0.13
N LEU A 82 -4.02 -1.83 0.93
CA LEU A 82 -2.90 -2.13 1.81
C LEU A 82 -2.24 -3.45 1.39
N VAL A 83 -0.96 -3.40 1.11
CA VAL A 83 -0.10 -4.57 0.94
C VAL A 83 0.60 -4.83 2.27
N LEU A 84 0.31 -5.99 2.85
CA LEU A 84 0.92 -6.44 4.10
C LEU A 84 2.30 -7.09 3.86
N PRO A 85 3.16 -7.19 4.88
CA PRO A 85 4.48 -7.85 4.76
C PRO A 85 4.37 -9.29 4.28
N THR A 86 3.31 -9.99 4.68
CA THR A 86 2.99 -11.34 4.22
C THR A 86 1.85 -11.30 3.21
N THR A 87 2.12 -11.74 2.00
CA THR A 87 1.12 -11.79 0.92
C THR A 87 0.32 -13.08 1.02
N GLY A 88 -0.96 -12.98 1.38
CA GLY A 88 -1.89 -14.11 1.28
C GLY A 88 -2.14 -14.48 -0.20
N ILE A 89 -2.05 -15.78 -0.52
CA ILE A 89 -2.24 -16.30 -1.88
C ILE A 89 -3.50 -17.16 -1.92
N PHE A 90 -4.32 -16.98 -2.96
CA PHE A 90 -5.41 -17.89 -3.24
C PHE A 90 -4.89 -19.16 -3.93
N ASN A 91 -5.45 -20.33 -3.59
CA ASN A 91 -5.17 -21.58 -4.30
C ASN A 91 -5.79 -21.55 -5.72
N ALA A 92 -5.16 -20.80 -6.57
CA ALA A 92 -5.58 -20.53 -7.95
C ALA A 92 -4.34 -20.19 -8.80
N THR A 93 -4.51 -19.94 -10.09
CA THR A 93 -3.40 -19.50 -10.93
C THR A 93 -2.95 -18.08 -10.57
N VAL A 94 -1.75 -17.72 -10.99
CA VAL A 94 -1.19 -16.36 -10.88
C VAL A 94 -2.15 -15.35 -11.51
N PHE A 95 -2.69 -15.65 -12.71
CA PHE A 95 -3.71 -14.83 -13.37
C PHE A 95 -4.93 -14.59 -12.49
N HIS A 96 -5.53 -15.64 -11.94
CA HIS A 96 -6.74 -15.52 -11.14
C HIS A 96 -6.50 -14.77 -9.82
N ASN A 97 -5.31 -14.90 -9.23
CA ASN A 97 -4.93 -14.10 -8.07
C ASN A 97 -4.94 -12.61 -8.36
N VAL A 98 -4.38 -12.17 -9.50
CA VAL A 98 -4.38 -10.75 -9.90
C VAL A 98 -5.77 -10.29 -10.35
N ALA A 99 -6.48 -11.11 -11.14
CA ALA A 99 -7.81 -10.80 -11.66
C ALA A 99 -8.89 -10.65 -10.59
N TYR A 100 -8.69 -11.25 -9.41
CA TYR A 100 -9.70 -11.30 -8.35
C TYR A 100 -10.25 -9.92 -7.97
N GLY A 101 -9.37 -8.94 -7.77
CA GLY A 101 -9.75 -7.58 -7.41
C GLY A 101 -10.58 -6.86 -8.47
N LEU A 102 -10.33 -7.13 -9.74
CA LEU A 102 -11.11 -6.62 -10.88
C LEU A 102 -12.47 -7.31 -10.99
N LYS A 103 -12.48 -8.64 -10.81
CA LYS A 103 -13.71 -9.44 -10.88
C LYS A 103 -14.75 -8.99 -9.84
N ILE A 104 -14.36 -8.79 -8.58
CA ILE A 104 -15.29 -8.33 -7.54
C ILE A 104 -15.76 -6.88 -7.73
N ARG A 105 -15.09 -6.11 -8.61
CA ARG A 105 -15.47 -4.77 -9.03
C ARG A 105 -16.35 -4.75 -10.28
N GLY A 106 -16.64 -5.92 -10.88
CA GLY A 106 -17.47 -6.04 -12.07
C GLY A 106 -16.79 -5.59 -13.38
N VAL A 107 -15.45 -5.56 -13.41
CA VAL A 107 -14.69 -5.18 -14.61
C VAL A 107 -14.89 -6.23 -15.69
N ALA A 108 -15.15 -5.79 -16.93
CA ALA A 108 -15.39 -6.67 -18.07
C ALA A 108 -14.19 -7.59 -18.35
N ARG A 109 -14.48 -8.80 -18.91
CA ARG A 109 -13.46 -9.83 -19.10
C ARG A 109 -12.28 -9.37 -19.96
N GLY A 110 -12.54 -8.73 -21.10
CA GLY A 110 -11.47 -8.28 -22.01
C GLY A 110 -10.57 -7.23 -21.36
N GLU A 111 -11.15 -6.28 -20.61
CA GLU A 111 -10.39 -5.29 -19.84
C GLU A 111 -9.59 -5.97 -18.71
N THR A 112 -10.20 -6.92 -18.00
CA THR A 112 -9.53 -7.71 -16.96
C THR A 112 -8.30 -8.43 -17.53
N GLU A 113 -8.43 -9.09 -18.68
CA GLU A 113 -7.33 -9.80 -19.32
C GLU A 113 -6.16 -8.85 -19.69
N ALA A 114 -6.47 -7.68 -20.26
CA ALA A 114 -5.48 -6.67 -20.64
C ALA A 114 -4.76 -6.09 -19.39
N ARG A 115 -5.52 -5.69 -18.36
CA ARG A 115 -4.96 -5.11 -17.13
C ARG A 115 -4.09 -6.10 -16.35
N VAL A 116 -4.54 -7.37 -16.26
CA VAL A 116 -3.75 -8.43 -15.62
C VAL A 116 -2.47 -8.71 -16.38
N ALA A 117 -2.52 -8.77 -17.73
CA ALA A 117 -1.32 -8.98 -18.54
C ALA A 117 -0.30 -7.86 -18.33
N ALA A 118 -0.71 -6.60 -18.30
CA ALA A 118 0.15 -5.45 -18.04
C ALA A 118 0.73 -5.50 -16.62
N ALA A 119 -0.09 -5.81 -15.61
CA ALA A 119 0.37 -5.90 -14.23
C ALA A 119 1.41 -7.04 -14.04
N LEU A 120 1.17 -8.22 -14.63
CA LEU A 120 2.10 -9.33 -14.57
C LEU A 120 3.41 -9.04 -15.31
N ALA A 121 3.36 -8.34 -16.43
CA ALA A 121 4.55 -7.91 -17.15
C ALA A 121 5.39 -6.94 -16.30
N ALA A 122 4.74 -5.96 -15.66
CA ALA A 122 5.42 -4.97 -14.83
C ALA A 122 6.18 -5.58 -13.65
N VAL A 123 5.67 -6.68 -13.07
CA VAL A 123 6.33 -7.39 -11.95
C VAL A 123 7.16 -8.60 -12.40
N GLY A 124 7.38 -8.81 -13.72
CA GLY A 124 8.18 -9.91 -14.24
C GLY A 124 7.57 -11.30 -14.01
N LEU A 125 6.24 -11.42 -14.00
CA LEU A 125 5.53 -12.70 -13.82
C LEU A 125 4.70 -13.12 -15.05
N ALA A 126 4.86 -12.45 -16.20
CA ALA A 126 4.07 -12.72 -17.40
C ALA A 126 4.11 -14.20 -17.82
N GLN A 127 5.30 -14.84 -17.79
CA GLN A 127 5.50 -16.23 -18.18
C GLN A 127 4.88 -17.24 -17.20
N LYS A 128 4.56 -16.79 -15.96
CA LYS A 128 3.94 -17.62 -14.92
C LYS A 128 2.43 -17.44 -14.82
N LYS A 129 1.80 -16.75 -15.77
CA LYS A 129 0.37 -16.41 -15.76
C LYS A 129 -0.55 -17.60 -15.45
N SER A 130 -0.28 -18.76 -16.02
CA SER A 130 -1.07 -20.00 -15.86
C SER A 130 -0.57 -20.92 -14.74
N HIS A 131 0.57 -20.63 -14.11
CA HIS A 131 1.11 -21.44 -13.03
C HIS A 131 0.24 -21.31 -11.78
N ARG A 132 0.27 -22.32 -10.90
CA ARG A 132 -0.35 -22.23 -9.58
C ARG A 132 0.40 -21.19 -8.75
N ALA A 133 -0.33 -20.27 -8.13
CA ALA A 133 0.30 -19.21 -7.34
C ALA A 133 1.03 -19.75 -6.10
N LEU A 134 0.59 -20.89 -5.56
CA LEU A 134 1.23 -21.55 -4.41
C LEU A 134 2.64 -22.10 -4.73
N ASP A 135 3.01 -22.26 -6.00
CA ASP A 135 4.30 -22.76 -6.42
C ASP A 135 5.32 -21.62 -6.68
N LEU A 136 4.93 -20.36 -6.40
CA LEU A 136 5.81 -19.21 -6.51
C LEU A 136 6.84 -19.18 -5.37
N SER A 137 8.05 -18.70 -5.68
CA SER A 137 9.05 -18.37 -4.66
C SER A 137 8.57 -17.23 -3.75
N SER A 138 9.23 -17.01 -2.62
CA SER A 138 8.90 -15.92 -1.70
C SER A 138 8.97 -14.54 -2.37
N GLY A 139 9.99 -14.28 -3.19
CA GLY A 139 10.14 -13.05 -3.95
C GLY A 139 9.05 -12.88 -5.01
N GLU A 140 8.73 -13.96 -5.74
CA GLU A 140 7.63 -13.97 -6.72
C GLU A 140 6.28 -13.75 -6.06
N THR A 141 6.06 -14.31 -4.87
CA THR A 141 4.86 -14.10 -4.07
C THR A 141 4.67 -12.63 -3.69
N LYS A 142 5.72 -11.95 -3.25
CA LYS A 142 5.67 -10.52 -2.96
C LYS A 142 5.40 -9.69 -4.22
N ARG A 143 6.04 -10.01 -5.35
CA ARG A 143 5.77 -9.37 -6.63
C ARG A 143 4.32 -9.59 -7.10
N LEU A 144 3.76 -10.77 -6.86
CA LEU A 144 2.33 -11.04 -7.09
C LEU A 144 1.43 -10.16 -6.23
N GLY A 145 1.79 -9.92 -4.95
CA GLY A 145 1.10 -8.99 -4.07
C GLY A 145 1.06 -7.56 -4.62
N ILE A 146 2.18 -7.10 -5.18
CA ILE A 146 2.26 -5.78 -5.84
C ILE A 146 1.38 -5.75 -7.10
N ALA A 147 1.42 -6.80 -7.95
CA ALA A 147 0.56 -6.88 -9.13
C ALA A 147 -0.94 -6.83 -8.76
N ARG A 148 -1.34 -7.52 -7.69
CA ARG A 148 -2.72 -7.48 -7.16
C ARG A 148 -3.13 -6.10 -6.65
N ALA A 149 -2.20 -5.36 -6.09
CA ALA A 149 -2.45 -4.01 -5.59
C ALA A 149 -2.55 -2.99 -6.72
N MET A 150 -1.64 -3.05 -7.71
CA MET A 150 -1.60 -2.07 -8.79
C MET A 150 -2.69 -2.26 -9.84
N VAL A 151 -3.13 -3.50 -10.10
CA VAL A 151 -4.10 -3.81 -11.17
C VAL A 151 -5.46 -3.14 -10.97
N ILE A 152 -5.82 -2.84 -9.72
CA ILE A 152 -7.07 -2.17 -9.35
C ILE A 152 -6.96 -0.64 -9.33
N GLU A 153 -5.79 -0.08 -9.65
CA GLU A 153 -5.51 1.37 -9.75
C GLU A 153 -6.00 2.16 -8.53
N PRO A 154 -5.48 1.87 -7.33
CA PRO A 154 -5.94 2.52 -6.12
C PRO A 154 -5.57 4.01 -6.11
N GLU A 155 -6.43 4.85 -5.53
CA GLU A 155 -6.14 6.27 -5.25
C GLU A 155 -5.13 6.44 -4.10
N VAL A 156 -5.15 5.48 -3.14
CA VAL A 156 -4.17 5.43 -2.04
C VAL A 156 -3.64 4.01 -1.89
N LEU A 157 -2.32 3.87 -1.91
CA LEU A 157 -1.61 2.60 -1.77
C LEU A 157 -0.71 2.64 -0.54
N PHE A 158 -1.01 1.78 0.43
CA PHE A 158 -0.17 1.51 1.58
C PHE A 158 0.67 0.25 1.33
N LEU A 159 1.95 0.31 1.67
CA LEU A 159 2.91 -0.77 1.49
C LEU A 159 3.68 -0.96 2.81
N ASP A 160 3.42 -2.06 3.49
CA ASP A 160 4.11 -2.39 4.75
C ASP A 160 5.30 -3.30 4.45
N GLU A 161 6.49 -2.71 4.38
CA GLU A 161 7.78 -3.37 4.11
C GLU A 161 7.76 -4.28 2.85
N PRO A 162 7.38 -3.76 1.67
CA PRO A 162 7.13 -4.59 0.49
C PRO A 162 8.38 -5.29 -0.05
N THR A 163 9.57 -4.79 0.28
CA THR A 163 10.87 -5.31 -0.20
C THR A 163 11.68 -6.01 0.89
N ALA A 164 11.17 -6.06 2.14
CA ALA A 164 11.90 -6.70 3.24
C ALA A 164 12.18 -8.18 2.94
N SER A 165 13.40 -8.64 3.26
CA SER A 165 13.86 -10.02 3.05
C SER A 165 13.87 -10.47 1.58
N LEU A 166 13.90 -9.57 0.62
CA LEU A 166 14.09 -9.86 -0.79
C LEU A 166 15.56 -9.73 -1.18
N ASP A 167 15.95 -10.52 -2.16
CA ASP A 167 17.21 -10.30 -2.87
C ASP A 167 17.15 -8.98 -3.69
N PRO A 168 18.30 -8.40 -4.07
CA PRO A 168 18.34 -7.12 -4.76
C PRO A 168 17.54 -7.10 -6.07
N VAL A 169 17.51 -8.19 -6.84
CA VAL A 169 16.80 -8.26 -8.12
C VAL A 169 15.28 -8.16 -7.92
N ASN A 170 14.75 -8.93 -6.96
CA ASN A 170 13.31 -8.87 -6.64
C ASN A 170 12.92 -7.52 -6.04
N ALA A 171 13.76 -6.92 -5.20
CA ALA A 171 13.53 -5.59 -4.63
C ALA A 171 13.49 -4.51 -5.72
N GLU A 172 14.46 -4.53 -6.66
CA GLU A 172 14.53 -3.57 -7.77
C GLU A 172 13.29 -3.61 -8.67
N ILE A 173 12.76 -4.80 -8.97
CA ILE A 173 11.52 -4.92 -9.76
C ILE A 173 10.36 -4.19 -9.06
N ILE A 174 10.20 -4.37 -7.75
CA ILE A 174 9.16 -3.70 -6.97
C ILE A 174 9.38 -2.19 -6.95
N GLU A 175 10.62 -1.73 -6.71
CA GLU A 175 10.96 -0.31 -6.69
C GLU A 175 10.67 0.36 -8.04
N ASN A 176 10.99 -0.29 -9.15
CA ASN A 176 10.71 0.22 -10.50
C ASN A 176 9.20 0.38 -10.77
N VAL A 177 8.38 -0.56 -10.28
CA VAL A 177 6.92 -0.43 -10.34
C VAL A 177 6.47 0.80 -9.53
N LEU A 178 6.95 0.96 -8.30
CA LEU A 178 6.58 2.08 -7.44
C LEU A 178 7.03 3.43 -8.03
N LEU A 179 8.23 3.50 -8.59
CA LEU A 179 8.73 4.69 -9.30
C LEU A 179 7.85 5.04 -10.51
N THR A 180 7.36 4.04 -11.25
CA THR A 180 6.45 4.24 -12.37
C THR A 180 5.11 4.80 -11.89
N MET A 181 4.53 4.24 -10.83
CA MET A 181 3.28 4.74 -10.23
C MET A 181 3.47 6.17 -9.68
N LYS A 182 4.58 6.44 -9.01
CA LYS A 182 4.94 7.77 -8.50
C LYS A 182 4.98 8.82 -9.61
N ARG A 183 5.63 8.52 -10.76
CA ARG A 183 5.71 9.44 -11.92
C ARG A 183 4.34 9.79 -12.48
N GLN A 184 3.38 8.88 -12.42
CA GLN A 184 2.01 9.12 -12.92
C GLN A 184 1.20 10.07 -12.03
N ARG A 185 1.60 10.27 -10.77
CA ARG A 185 0.92 11.16 -9.79
C ARG A 185 -0.59 10.88 -9.60
N LYS A 186 -1.03 9.67 -9.96
CA LYS A 186 -2.44 9.25 -9.83
C LYS A 186 -2.76 8.64 -8.48
N THR A 187 -1.76 8.01 -7.84
CA THR A 187 -1.87 7.31 -6.57
C THR A 187 -1.07 8.01 -5.50
N THR A 188 -1.65 8.27 -4.34
CA THR A 188 -0.90 8.65 -3.13
C THR A 188 -0.28 7.38 -2.56
N ILE A 189 1.04 7.31 -2.52
CA ILE A 189 1.79 6.13 -2.06
C ILE A 189 2.28 6.39 -0.63
N MET A 190 2.05 5.44 0.25
CA MET A 190 2.59 5.45 1.60
C MET A 190 3.31 4.12 1.84
N MET A 191 4.60 4.17 2.17
CA MET A 191 5.42 2.99 2.33
C MET A 191 6.19 3.00 3.64
N ILE A 192 6.10 1.92 4.39
CA ILE A 192 7.00 1.65 5.51
C ILE A 192 8.25 0.98 4.97
N THR A 193 9.40 1.49 5.37
CA THR A 193 10.70 0.87 5.11
C THR A 193 11.66 1.08 6.28
N HIS A 194 12.62 0.18 6.43
CA HIS A 194 13.74 0.31 7.37
C HIS A 194 15.02 0.79 6.69
N ASP A 195 15.02 0.90 5.36
CA ASP A 195 16.16 1.35 4.57
C ASP A 195 16.04 2.85 4.24
N PRO A 196 16.83 3.74 4.88
CA PRO A 196 16.81 5.17 4.58
C PRO A 196 17.21 5.49 3.14
N ALA A 197 18.12 4.71 2.53
CA ALA A 197 18.53 4.92 1.14
C ALA A 197 17.38 4.60 0.18
N GLN A 198 16.62 3.55 0.43
CA GLN A 198 15.38 3.24 -0.30
C GLN A 198 14.35 4.36 -0.13
N ALA A 199 14.17 4.84 1.12
CA ALA A 199 13.23 5.93 1.39
C ALA A 199 13.59 7.20 0.60
N GLN A 200 14.87 7.56 0.51
CA GLN A 200 15.35 8.70 -0.29
C GLN A 200 15.12 8.51 -1.79
N ARG A 201 15.35 7.29 -2.32
CA ARG A 201 15.13 7.01 -3.76
C ARG A 201 13.66 7.07 -4.16
N LEU A 202 12.78 6.53 -3.33
CA LEU A 202 11.37 6.36 -3.67
C LEU A 202 10.49 7.52 -3.18
N GLY A 203 10.85 8.18 -2.08
CA GLY A 203 10.02 9.18 -1.43
C GLY A 203 10.01 10.54 -2.12
N ASP A 204 8.90 11.25 -2.00
CA ASP A 204 8.80 12.70 -2.14
C ASP A 204 8.92 13.35 -0.76
N GLN A 205 8.44 12.65 0.28
CA GLN A 205 8.50 13.09 1.66
C GLN A 205 8.93 11.94 2.57
N LEU A 206 9.90 12.20 3.44
CA LEU A 206 10.38 11.26 4.45
C LEU A 206 9.80 11.65 5.80
N LEU A 207 9.24 10.66 6.49
CA LEU A 207 8.55 10.82 7.76
C LEU A 207 9.12 9.81 8.76
N TYR A 208 9.09 10.16 10.03
CA TYR A 208 9.52 9.29 11.10
C TYR A 208 8.43 9.13 12.16
N LEU A 209 8.09 7.88 12.51
CA LEU A 209 7.16 7.62 13.60
C LEU A 209 7.96 7.42 14.89
N LYS A 210 7.84 8.39 15.82
CA LYS A 210 8.50 8.40 17.11
C LYS A 210 7.51 8.73 18.23
N ASP A 211 7.54 7.98 19.31
CA ASP A 211 6.69 8.19 20.50
C ASP A 211 5.20 8.34 20.17
N GLY A 212 4.73 7.60 19.16
CA GLY A 212 3.34 7.60 18.69
C GLY A 212 2.95 8.82 17.88
N LYS A 213 3.91 9.63 17.40
CA LYS A 213 3.69 10.81 16.54
C LYS A 213 4.49 10.75 15.26
N ILE A 214 3.93 11.30 14.17
CA ILE A 214 4.67 11.52 12.93
C ILE A 214 5.43 12.83 13.03
N VAL A 215 6.71 12.78 12.69
CA VAL A 215 7.59 13.94 12.57
C VAL A 215 8.30 13.90 11.21
N PRO A 216 8.66 15.04 10.60
CA PRO A 216 9.54 15.06 9.43
C PRO A 216 10.88 14.38 9.76
N PHE A 217 11.45 13.69 8.75
CA PHE A 217 12.76 13.01 8.85
C PHE A 217 13.89 13.93 8.40
#